data_d3a1becdd28590499bf0ae21939405a4
#
_entry.id   d3a1becdd28590499bf0ae21939405a4
#
_cell.length_a   1.000
_cell.length_b   1.000
_cell.length_c   1.000
_cell.angle_alpha   90.00
_cell.angle_beta   90.00
_cell.angle_gamma   90.00
#
_symmetry.space_group_name_H-M   'P 1'
#
loop_
_entity.id
_entity.type
_entity.pdbx_description
1 polymer ?
#
loop_
_entity_poly.entity_id
_entity_poly.type
_entity_poly.pdbx_seq_one_letter_code
_entity_poly.pdbx_strand_id
1 'polypeptide(L)'
;MKTAILTFQFAHNYGALLQAYALKQYLKSHDLEGEIAPYYPDWAQSEYAISPFAKGISFRRRVRLASQYWKRKGQSEVFDKFISEELDAGDTFSSELELKKWLETHECVICGSDQIWNNNITGNGGAYFAVDCNVKKISYAASLGTTQLNETQKSNIINYLPSFSSISVREPGSAEQLTKILHREIQVVLDPVFLLDRDEWRKLSRPVSVDSNYLFLYFLQENEKLLECAKKYAEENGLKIYEVHPTLATRHNGCKRLENVGPKEFIWLIENGSCVCTNSFHATAFSTIFRKKLIHIPNSKSPERTTSLLERVGIELKTDKEFPFYDISLCDDTNLNFEIEKSKKFLDAVMESEQYGN
;
A
#
# COMPACT_ATOMS: atom_id res chain seq x y z
N MET A 1 5.26 11.97 -22.13
CA MET A 1 6.25 10.96 -21.69
C MET A 1 5.51 9.71 -21.26
N LYS A 2 5.83 8.57 -21.88
CA LYS A 2 5.25 7.28 -21.54
C LYS A 2 6.02 6.67 -20.36
N THR A 3 5.34 6.50 -19.23
CA THR A 3 5.96 6.13 -17.95
C THR A 3 5.40 4.79 -17.44
N ALA A 4 6.27 3.82 -17.20
CA ALA A 4 5.90 2.55 -16.56
C ALA A 4 5.88 2.70 -15.04
N ILE A 5 4.88 2.14 -14.37
CA ILE A 5 4.78 2.01 -12.92
C ILE A 5 4.99 0.55 -12.55
N LEU A 6 6.08 0.24 -11.85
CA LEU A 6 6.44 -1.12 -11.43
C LEU A 6 6.22 -1.28 -9.93
N THR A 7 5.11 -1.92 -9.55
CA THR A 7 4.68 -2.14 -8.17
C THR A 7 3.86 -3.42 -8.01
N PHE A 8 3.24 -3.64 -6.85
CA PHE A 8 2.40 -4.82 -6.53
C PHE A 8 0.94 -4.65 -6.98
N GLN A 9 0.69 -4.50 -8.28
CA GLN A 9 -0.66 -4.30 -8.84
C GLN A 9 -1.55 -5.55 -8.80
N PHE A 10 -0.99 -6.74 -8.58
CA PHE A 10 -1.69 -8.02 -8.53
C PHE A 10 -2.16 -8.40 -7.11
N ALA A 11 -1.67 -7.70 -6.09
CA ALA A 11 -1.92 -8.08 -4.70
C ALA A 11 -3.38 -7.80 -4.32
N HIS A 12 -4.10 -8.80 -3.82
CA HIS A 12 -5.41 -8.61 -3.21
C HIS A 12 -5.26 -7.93 -1.83
N ASN A 13 -4.67 -6.75 -1.85
CA ASN A 13 -4.40 -5.90 -0.70
C ASN A 13 -4.83 -4.47 -1.03
N TYR A 14 -5.67 -3.89 -0.18
CA TYR A 14 -6.21 -2.55 -0.38
C TYR A 14 -5.12 -1.51 -0.64
N GLY A 15 -4.10 -1.51 0.21
CA GLY A 15 -3.02 -0.53 0.11
C GLY A 15 -2.21 -0.67 -1.17
N ALA A 16 -1.85 -1.89 -1.55
CA ALA A 16 -1.08 -2.14 -2.77
C ALA A 16 -1.80 -1.63 -4.02
N LEU A 17 -3.12 -1.81 -4.10
CA LEU A 17 -3.90 -1.33 -5.24
C LEU A 17 -4.15 0.18 -5.20
N LEU A 18 -4.47 0.71 -4.02
CA LEU A 18 -4.80 2.12 -3.88
C LEU A 18 -3.59 3.05 -4.06
N GLN A 19 -2.39 2.62 -3.63
CA GLN A 19 -1.17 3.38 -3.91
C GLN A 19 -0.80 3.36 -5.41
N ALA A 20 -0.99 2.22 -6.09
CA ALA A 20 -0.77 2.12 -7.53
C ALA A 20 -1.76 3.01 -8.31
N TYR A 21 -3.03 2.99 -7.92
CA TYR A 21 -4.06 3.88 -8.45
C TYR A 21 -3.70 5.35 -8.27
N ALA A 22 -3.32 5.74 -7.05
CA ALA A 22 -2.99 7.12 -6.74
C ALA A 22 -1.83 7.65 -7.60
N LEU A 23 -0.75 6.87 -7.74
CA LEU A 23 0.38 7.25 -8.57
C LEU A 23 -0.03 7.38 -10.05
N LYS A 24 -0.81 6.42 -10.58
CA LYS A 24 -1.33 6.49 -11.95
C LYS A 24 -2.20 7.73 -12.18
N GLN A 25 -3.12 8.06 -11.25
CA GLN A 25 -3.98 9.24 -11.37
C GLN A 25 -3.19 10.54 -11.24
N TYR A 26 -2.22 10.60 -10.35
CA TYR A 26 -1.35 11.77 -10.23
C TYR A 26 -0.58 12.06 -11.51
N LEU A 27 0.04 11.05 -12.11
CA LEU A 27 0.70 11.21 -13.42
C LEU A 27 -0.27 11.70 -14.48
N LYS A 28 -1.46 11.10 -14.55
CA LYS A 28 -2.51 11.52 -15.50
C LYS A 28 -2.93 12.98 -15.32
N SER A 29 -3.01 13.48 -14.08
CA SER A 29 -3.37 14.89 -13.80
C SER A 29 -2.27 15.88 -14.24
N HIS A 30 -1.06 15.40 -14.55
CA HIS A 30 0.08 16.16 -15.06
C HIS A 30 0.37 15.86 -16.54
N ASP A 31 -0.65 15.38 -17.28
CA ASP A 31 -0.55 15.04 -18.71
C ASP A 31 0.54 14.00 -19.03
N LEU A 32 0.85 13.13 -18.08
CA LEU A 32 1.77 12.02 -18.22
C LEU A 32 1.02 10.69 -18.37
N GLU A 33 1.46 9.88 -19.32
CA GLU A 33 0.88 8.56 -19.56
C GLU A 33 1.51 7.54 -18.61
N GLY A 34 0.82 7.25 -17.49
CA GLY A 34 1.26 6.27 -16.50
C GLY A 34 0.64 4.89 -16.76
N GLU A 35 1.43 3.91 -17.17
CA GLU A 35 1.00 2.53 -17.40
C GLU A 35 1.49 1.62 -16.25
N ILE A 36 0.57 0.83 -15.68
CA ILE A 36 0.94 -0.16 -14.67
C ILE A 36 1.58 -1.37 -15.35
N ALA A 37 2.79 -1.75 -14.93
CA ALA A 37 3.45 -2.95 -15.45
C ALA A 37 2.63 -4.21 -15.14
N PRO A 38 2.16 -4.98 -16.15
CA PRO A 38 1.34 -6.16 -15.95
C PRO A 38 2.18 -7.40 -15.53
N TYR A 39 3.19 -7.16 -14.70
CA TYR A 39 4.09 -8.19 -14.20
C TYR A 39 3.48 -8.93 -13.02
N TYR A 40 3.18 -10.22 -13.20
CA TYR A 40 2.61 -11.09 -12.17
C TYR A 40 3.50 -12.32 -11.99
N PRO A 41 4.53 -12.23 -11.13
CA PRO A 41 5.55 -13.28 -10.99
C PRO A 41 4.96 -14.58 -10.41
N ASP A 42 5.58 -15.72 -10.72
CA ASP A 42 5.09 -17.06 -10.34
C ASP A 42 4.91 -17.23 -8.83
N TRP A 43 5.79 -16.61 -8.02
CA TRP A 43 5.63 -16.65 -6.57
C TRP A 43 4.33 -15.95 -6.11
N ALA A 44 3.96 -14.85 -6.74
CA ALA A 44 2.74 -14.13 -6.42
C ALA A 44 1.51 -14.88 -6.94
N GLN A 45 1.57 -15.48 -8.13
CA GLN A 45 0.49 -16.34 -8.63
C GLN A 45 0.19 -17.47 -7.67
N SER A 46 1.22 -18.10 -7.10
CA SER A 46 1.04 -19.15 -6.11
C SER A 46 0.48 -18.62 -4.78
N GLU A 47 0.94 -17.44 -4.31
CA GLU A 47 0.51 -16.84 -3.03
C GLU A 47 -0.96 -16.39 -3.07
N TYR A 48 -1.38 -15.74 -4.15
CA TYR A 48 -2.75 -15.23 -4.31
C TYR A 48 -3.71 -16.23 -4.98
N ALA A 49 -3.26 -17.49 -5.23
CA ALA A 49 -4.11 -18.50 -5.82
C ALA A 49 -5.38 -18.76 -4.99
N ILE A 50 -6.54 -18.65 -5.63
CA ILE A 50 -7.85 -19.00 -5.06
C ILE A 50 -8.30 -20.40 -5.48
N SER A 51 -7.85 -20.88 -6.64
CA SER A 51 -8.19 -22.18 -7.16
C SER A 51 -7.44 -23.29 -6.41
N PRO A 52 -8.13 -24.37 -5.98
CA PRO A 52 -7.48 -25.53 -5.40
C PRO A 52 -6.62 -26.31 -6.41
N PHE A 53 -6.77 -26.02 -7.71
CA PHE A 53 -6.01 -26.65 -8.80
C PHE A 53 -4.83 -25.80 -9.28
N ALA A 54 -4.53 -24.68 -8.66
CA ALA A 54 -3.40 -23.85 -9.03
C ALA A 54 -2.06 -24.59 -8.91
N LYS A 55 -1.11 -24.26 -9.77
CA LYS A 55 0.23 -24.85 -9.76
C LYS A 55 1.01 -24.39 -8.52
N GLY A 56 1.93 -25.22 -8.03
CA GLY A 56 2.86 -24.83 -6.96
C GLY A 56 2.29 -24.84 -5.54
N ILE A 57 1.01 -25.22 -5.31
CA ILE A 57 0.42 -25.25 -3.97
C ILE A 57 0.44 -26.63 -3.32
N SER A 58 0.68 -26.69 -1.99
CA SER A 58 0.71 -27.92 -1.22
C SER A 58 -0.67 -28.58 -1.10
N PHE A 59 -0.72 -29.89 -0.86
CA PHE A 59 -1.97 -30.63 -0.68
C PHE A 59 -2.85 -30.06 0.45
N ARG A 60 -2.25 -29.72 1.60
CA ARG A 60 -2.99 -29.10 2.72
C ARG A 60 -3.64 -27.76 2.30
N ARG A 61 -2.93 -26.96 1.51
CA ARG A 61 -3.45 -25.70 0.99
C ARG A 61 -4.58 -25.94 -0.03
N ARG A 62 -4.49 -26.98 -0.87
CA ARG A 62 -5.56 -27.37 -1.82
C ARG A 62 -6.87 -27.67 -1.10
N VAL A 63 -6.84 -28.48 -0.04
CA VAL A 63 -8.03 -28.81 0.76
C VAL A 63 -8.64 -27.56 1.37
N ARG A 64 -7.82 -26.68 1.95
CA ARG A 64 -8.27 -25.41 2.52
C ARG A 64 -8.87 -24.48 1.45
N LEU A 65 -8.26 -24.38 0.29
CA LEU A 65 -8.79 -23.57 -0.81
C LEU A 65 -10.12 -24.12 -1.33
N ALA A 66 -10.25 -25.45 -1.46
CA ALA A 66 -11.50 -26.07 -1.88
C ALA A 66 -12.65 -25.79 -0.91
N SER A 67 -12.41 -25.87 0.41
CA SER A 67 -13.43 -25.59 1.43
C SER A 67 -13.86 -24.12 1.51
N GLN A 68 -13.03 -23.20 1.03
CA GLN A 68 -13.27 -21.75 1.09
C GLN A 68 -13.48 -21.12 -0.29
N TYR A 69 -13.53 -21.92 -1.35
CA TYR A 69 -13.48 -21.44 -2.74
C TYR A 69 -14.51 -20.35 -3.05
N TRP A 70 -15.77 -20.59 -2.76
CA TRP A 70 -16.83 -19.62 -3.08
C TRP A 70 -16.69 -18.29 -2.36
N LYS A 71 -16.28 -18.31 -1.09
CA LYS A 71 -16.04 -17.10 -0.32
C LYS A 71 -14.83 -16.33 -0.83
N ARG A 72 -13.75 -17.05 -1.15
CA ARG A 72 -12.54 -16.45 -1.72
C ARG A 72 -12.78 -15.90 -3.11
N LYS A 73 -13.61 -16.58 -3.90
CA LYS A 73 -13.98 -16.16 -5.24
C LYS A 73 -14.66 -14.79 -5.20
N GLY A 74 -15.70 -14.60 -4.37
CA GLY A 74 -16.37 -13.30 -4.24
C GLY A 74 -15.43 -12.18 -3.79
N GLN A 75 -14.53 -12.47 -2.83
CA GLN A 75 -13.52 -11.49 -2.40
C GLN A 75 -12.50 -11.20 -3.51
N SER A 76 -12.06 -12.21 -4.28
CA SER A 76 -11.15 -12.03 -5.42
C SER A 76 -11.78 -11.18 -6.50
N GLU A 77 -13.02 -11.47 -6.88
CA GLU A 77 -13.74 -10.76 -7.95
C GLU A 77 -13.81 -9.24 -7.75
N VAL A 78 -13.96 -8.77 -6.50
CA VAL A 78 -14.00 -7.32 -6.23
C VAL A 78 -12.63 -6.66 -6.37
N PHE A 79 -11.53 -7.40 -6.07
CA PHE A 79 -10.18 -6.92 -6.30
C PHE A 79 -9.81 -6.98 -7.79
N ASP A 80 -10.11 -8.11 -8.47
CA ASP A 80 -9.83 -8.30 -9.90
C ASP A 80 -10.58 -7.25 -10.74
N LYS A 81 -11.81 -6.93 -10.34
CA LYS A 81 -12.60 -5.86 -10.96
C LYS A 81 -11.93 -4.49 -10.79
N PHE A 82 -11.40 -4.18 -9.61
CA PHE A 82 -10.66 -2.93 -9.39
C PHE A 82 -9.40 -2.88 -10.24
N ILE A 83 -8.65 -3.98 -10.31
CA ILE A 83 -7.44 -4.08 -11.14
C ILE A 83 -7.76 -3.82 -12.61
N SER A 84 -8.82 -4.45 -13.14
CA SER A 84 -9.20 -4.30 -14.55
C SER A 84 -9.79 -2.92 -14.87
N GLU A 85 -10.65 -2.36 -13.99
CA GLU A 85 -11.36 -1.11 -14.27
C GLU A 85 -10.52 0.15 -13.98
N GLU A 86 -9.69 0.12 -12.92
CA GLU A 86 -9.01 1.32 -12.43
C GLU A 86 -7.50 1.30 -12.72
N LEU A 87 -6.87 0.14 -12.65
CA LEU A 87 -5.43 0.06 -12.94
C LEU A 87 -5.15 -0.20 -14.42
N ASP A 88 -6.08 -0.87 -15.12
CA ASP A 88 -5.94 -1.20 -16.55
C ASP A 88 -4.61 -1.93 -16.83
N ALA A 89 -4.33 -2.94 -16.03
CA ALA A 89 -3.04 -3.63 -16.04
C ALA A 89 -2.91 -4.69 -17.15
N GLY A 90 -3.76 -4.68 -18.17
CA GLY A 90 -3.65 -5.52 -19.38
C GLY A 90 -3.45 -7.02 -19.13
N ASP A 91 -3.01 -7.74 -20.17
CA ASP A 91 -2.65 -9.17 -20.06
C ASP A 91 -1.34 -9.34 -19.30
N THR A 92 -1.36 -10.20 -18.26
CA THR A 92 -0.22 -10.38 -17.37
C THR A 92 0.82 -11.34 -17.91
N PHE A 93 2.09 -11.09 -17.58
CA PHE A 93 3.23 -11.98 -17.82
C PHE A 93 4.02 -12.21 -16.52
N SER A 94 4.74 -13.35 -16.42
CA SER A 94 5.51 -13.71 -15.21
C SER A 94 7.03 -13.67 -15.40
N SER A 95 7.49 -13.63 -16.65
CA SER A 95 8.90 -13.68 -16.99
C SER A 95 9.58 -12.33 -16.82
N GLU A 96 10.76 -12.29 -16.16
CA GLU A 96 11.58 -11.08 -16.07
C GLU A 96 12.06 -10.59 -17.46
N LEU A 97 12.22 -11.50 -18.43
CA LEU A 97 12.56 -11.13 -19.79
C LEU A 97 11.41 -10.39 -20.50
N GLU A 98 10.16 -10.82 -20.28
CA GLU A 98 8.98 -10.11 -20.81
C GLU A 98 8.82 -8.76 -20.11
N LEU A 99 9.03 -8.71 -18.78
CA LEU A 99 9.05 -7.46 -18.03
C LEU A 99 10.06 -6.49 -18.62
N LYS A 100 11.31 -6.91 -18.84
CA LYS A 100 12.35 -6.07 -19.45
C LYS A 100 11.90 -5.51 -20.79
N LYS A 101 11.44 -6.37 -21.70
CA LYS A 101 10.97 -5.96 -23.04
C LYS A 101 9.83 -4.95 -22.95
N TRP A 102 8.90 -5.16 -22.01
CA TRP A 102 7.77 -4.25 -21.83
C TRP A 102 8.23 -2.90 -21.24
N LEU A 103 9.12 -2.91 -20.24
CA LEU A 103 9.67 -1.67 -19.66
C LEU A 103 10.45 -0.86 -20.72
N GLU A 104 11.17 -1.49 -21.62
CA GLU A 104 11.94 -0.83 -22.70
C GLU A 104 11.06 -0.19 -23.79
N THR A 105 9.73 -0.37 -23.75
CA THR A 105 8.78 0.38 -24.59
C THR A 105 8.39 1.74 -23.97
N HIS A 106 8.93 2.07 -22.78
CA HIS A 106 8.66 3.30 -22.05
C HIS A 106 9.90 4.19 -21.96
N GLU A 107 9.70 5.47 -21.72
CA GLU A 107 10.79 6.45 -21.58
C GLU A 107 11.33 6.48 -20.14
N CYS A 108 10.46 6.16 -19.16
CA CYS A 108 10.79 6.16 -17.76
C CYS A 108 10.12 4.99 -17.03
N VAL A 109 10.76 4.48 -15.98
CA VAL A 109 10.18 3.50 -15.05
C VAL A 109 10.19 4.08 -13.65
N ILE A 110 9.01 4.14 -13.02
CA ILE A 110 8.85 4.45 -11.60
C ILE A 110 8.72 3.14 -10.83
N CYS A 111 9.72 2.80 -10.01
CA CYS A 111 9.69 1.66 -9.11
C CYS A 111 9.09 2.09 -7.76
N GLY A 112 7.98 1.49 -7.40
CA GLY A 112 7.31 1.78 -6.11
C GLY A 112 5.88 2.31 -6.32
N SER A 113 5.16 2.54 -5.27
CA SER A 113 5.52 2.42 -3.86
C SER A 113 5.48 0.95 -3.38
N ASP A 114 5.23 0.78 -2.07
CA ASP A 114 5.14 -0.48 -1.34
C ASP A 114 6.50 -1.20 -1.13
N GLN A 115 6.47 -2.38 -0.51
CA GLN A 115 7.66 -3.14 -0.09
C GLN A 115 8.32 -3.89 -1.25
N ILE A 116 8.46 -3.23 -2.38
CA ILE A 116 9.01 -3.83 -3.61
C ILE A 116 10.49 -4.23 -3.48
N TRP A 117 11.22 -3.66 -2.51
CA TRP A 117 12.61 -4.00 -2.22
C TRP A 117 12.77 -4.88 -0.97
N ASN A 118 11.68 -5.47 -0.49
CA ASN A 118 11.70 -6.45 0.60
C ASN A 118 11.90 -7.86 0.05
N ASN A 119 13.12 -8.39 0.12
CA ASN A 119 13.46 -9.72 -0.39
C ASN A 119 12.66 -10.87 0.27
N ASN A 120 12.11 -10.66 1.46
CA ASN A 120 11.23 -11.64 2.09
C ASN A 120 9.88 -11.79 1.35
N ILE A 121 9.53 -10.81 0.50
CA ILE A 121 8.32 -10.82 -0.35
C ILE A 121 8.71 -11.12 -1.79
N THR A 122 9.65 -10.36 -2.35
CA THR A 122 9.99 -10.40 -3.78
C THR A 122 11.02 -11.46 -4.15
N GLY A 123 11.61 -12.12 -3.15
CA GLY A 123 12.75 -13.01 -3.38
C GLY A 123 14.03 -12.24 -3.69
N ASN A 124 14.98 -12.94 -4.30
CA ASN A 124 16.32 -12.39 -4.56
C ASN A 124 16.48 -11.80 -5.97
N GLY A 125 15.41 -11.76 -6.76
CA GLY A 125 15.43 -11.27 -8.13
C GLY A 125 15.57 -9.73 -8.24
N GLY A 126 15.95 -9.29 -9.45
CA GLY A 126 16.13 -7.87 -9.78
C GLY A 126 14.91 -7.21 -10.41
N ALA A 127 13.80 -7.92 -10.56
CA ALA A 127 12.62 -7.46 -11.30
C ALA A 127 12.17 -6.05 -10.85
N TYR A 128 12.01 -5.85 -9.54
CA TYR A 128 11.55 -4.56 -8.99
C TYR A 128 12.63 -3.47 -8.89
N PHE A 129 13.82 -3.75 -9.41
CA PHE A 129 14.87 -2.77 -9.68
C PHE A 129 14.97 -2.43 -11.17
N ALA A 130 14.04 -2.95 -12.00
CA ALA A 130 14.09 -2.81 -13.46
C ALA A 130 15.49 -3.15 -14.01
N VAL A 131 16.04 -4.30 -13.58
CA VAL A 131 17.41 -4.72 -13.92
C VAL A 131 17.55 -4.91 -15.43
N ASP A 132 18.74 -4.57 -15.96
CA ASP A 132 19.12 -4.68 -17.36
C ASP A 132 18.23 -3.90 -18.36
N CYS A 133 17.31 -3.05 -17.89
CA CYS A 133 16.54 -2.17 -18.76
C CYS A 133 17.33 -0.89 -19.06
N ASN A 134 17.37 -0.52 -20.34
CA ASN A 134 18.04 0.71 -20.80
C ASN A 134 17.02 1.87 -20.88
N VAL A 135 16.37 2.16 -19.75
CA VAL A 135 15.40 3.26 -19.60
C VAL A 135 15.73 4.05 -18.35
N LYS A 136 15.26 5.29 -18.27
CA LYS A 136 15.38 6.08 -17.03
C LYS A 136 14.67 5.37 -15.89
N LYS A 137 15.33 5.27 -14.75
CA LYS A 137 14.80 4.61 -13.55
C LYS A 137 14.72 5.61 -12.41
N ILE A 138 13.58 5.70 -11.80
CA ILE A 138 13.37 6.43 -10.55
C ILE A 138 12.63 5.55 -9.55
N SER A 139 12.71 5.87 -8.27
CA SER A 139 11.80 5.27 -7.30
C SER A 139 10.96 6.33 -6.63
N TYR A 140 9.70 6.00 -6.39
CA TYR A 140 8.79 6.82 -5.62
C TYR A 140 8.23 6.06 -4.42
N ALA A 141 8.57 6.53 -3.22
CA ALA A 141 8.11 5.96 -1.95
C ALA A 141 8.33 4.44 -1.82
N ALA A 142 9.39 3.89 -2.43
CA ALA A 142 9.72 2.48 -2.30
C ALA A 142 10.08 2.12 -0.85
N SER A 143 9.87 0.87 -0.44
CA SER A 143 10.12 0.42 0.93
C SER A 143 11.00 -0.83 0.94
N LEU A 144 11.97 -0.85 1.86
CA LEU A 144 12.79 -2.02 2.17
C LEU A 144 12.02 -3.04 3.04
N GLY A 145 10.95 -2.59 3.72
CA GLY A 145 10.11 -3.41 4.58
C GLY A 145 10.78 -3.90 5.87
N THR A 146 12.03 -3.52 6.09
CA THR A 146 12.84 -3.93 7.26
C THR A 146 13.85 -2.86 7.63
N THR A 147 14.20 -2.82 8.92
CA THR A 147 15.29 -2.01 9.45
C THR A 147 16.63 -2.76 9.47
N GLN A 148 16.63 -4.07 9.20
CA GLN A 148 17.82 -4.90 9.16
C GLN A 148 17.93 -5.58 7.80
N LEU A 149 18.87 -5.12 6.98
CA LEU A 149 19.14 -5.68 5.67
C LEU A 149 20.01 -6.95 5.79
N ASN A 150 19.57 -8.01 5.13
CA ASN A 150 20.43 -9.17 4.93
C ASN A 150 21.45 -8.92 3.79
N GLU A 151 22.43 -9.81 3.64
CA GLU A 151 23.52 -9.64 2.67
C GLU A 151 23.01 -9.61 1.22
N THR A 152 21.97 -10.36 0.89
CA THR A 152 21.36 -10.34 -0.45
C THR A 152 20.69 -9.01 -0.75
N GLN A 153 19.96 -8.44 0.23
CA GLN A 153 19.36 -7.10 0.06
C GLN A 153 20.43 -6.03 -0.13
N LYS A 154 21.50 -6.07 0.67
CA LYS A 154 22.65 -5.15 0.50
C LYS A 154 23.28 -5.28 -0.89
N SER A 155 23.50 -6.52 -1.34
CA SER A 155 24.07 -6.79 -2.67
C SER A 155 23.15 -6.23 -3.78
N ASN A 156 21.84 -6.44 -3.71
CA ASN A 156 20.90 -5.90 -4.68
C ASN A 156 20.91 -4.36 -4.68
N ILE A 157 20.94 -3.74 -3.50
CA ILE A 157 21.03 -2.28 -3.36
C ILE A 157 22.28 -1.74 -4.04
N ILE A 158 23.45 -2.31 -3.74
CA ILE A 158 24.75 -1.89 -4.28
C ILE A 158 24.81 -2.08 -5.80
N ASN A 159 24.26 -3.17 -6.32
CA ASN A 159 24.34 -3.50 -7.73
C ASN A 159 23.34 -2.73 -8.60
N TYR A 160 22.13 -2.46 -8.09
CA TYR A 160 21.04 -2.00 -8.95
C TYR A 160 20.66 -0.53 -8.74
N LEU A 161 20.67 -0.02 -7.50
CA LEU A 161 20.23 1.36 -7.21
C LEU A 161 21.17 2.46 -7.74
N PRO A 162 22.49 2.24 -7.96
CA PRO A 162 23.31 3.27 -8.61
C PRO A 162 22.83 3.68 -10.00
N SER A 163 22.08 2.81 -10.70
CA SER A 163 21.52 3.09 -12.02
C SER A 163 20.26 4.00 -11.98
N PHE A 164 19.71 4.28 -10.79
CA PHE A 164 18.54 5.15 -10.65
C PHE A 164 18.94 6.62 -10.68
N SER A 165 18.29 7.40 -11.51
CA SER A 165 18.51 8.86 -11.59
C SER A 165 18.04 9.56 -10.31
N SER A 166 16.93 9.11 -9.72
CA SER A 166 16.40 9.65 -8.46
C SER A 166 15.83 8.52 -7.60
N ILE A 167 16.09 8.60 -6.30
CA ILE A 167 15.58 7.60 -5.34
C ILE A 167 14.83 8.32 -4.24
N SER A 168 13.57 7.93 -4.03
CA SER A 168 12.86 8.23 -2.81
C SER A 168 12.28 6.97 -2.18
N VAL A 169 12.19 7.01 -0.86
CA VAL A 169 11.64 5.93 -0.04
C VAL A 169 10.57 6.48 0.89
N ARG A 170 9.75 5.59 1.43
CA ARG A 170 8.64 5.96 2.29
C ARG A 170 9.04 6.13 3.75
N GLU A 171 9.97 5.33 4.24
CA GLU A 171 10.37 5.30 5.64
C GLU A 171 11.73 5.97 5.86
N PRO A 172 11.87 6.84 6.90
CA PRO A 172 13.16 7.46 7.25
C PRO A 172 14.28 6.43 7.51
N GLY A 173 13.97 5.32 8.18
CA GLY A 173 14.94 4.24 8.42
C GLY A 173 15.47 3.60 7.13
N SER A 174 14.63 3.47 6.09
CA SER A 174 15.06 3.03 4.76
C SER A 174 16.01 4.04 4.12
N ALA A 175 15.69 5.34 4.21
CA ALA A 175 16.55 6.40 3.66
C ALA A 175 17.93 6.41 4.33
N GLU A 176 17.98 6.30 5.65
CA GLU A 176 19.24 6.27 6.41
C GLU A 176 20.12 5.10 5.96
N GLN A 177 19.57 3.90 5.82
CA GLN A 177 20.29 2.72 5.37
C GLN A 177 20.81 2.89 3.94
N LEU A 178 19.97 3.36 3.02
CA LEU A 178 20.37 3.57 1.62
C LEU A 178 21.43 4.68 1.50
N THR A 179 21.31 5.76 2.25
CA THR A 179 22.31 6.85 2.28
C THR A 179 23.68 6.32 2.71
N LYS A 180 23.74 5.46 3.75
CA LYS A 180 25.00 4.84 4.21
C LYS A 180 25.62 3.92 3.16
N ILE A 181 24.80 3.17 2.41
CA ILE A 181 25.29 2.19 1.42
C ILE A 181 25.70 2.88 0.12
N LEU A 182 24.88 3.84 -0.35
CA LEU A 182 25.06 4.46 -1.67
C LEU A 182 25.88 5.75 -1.63
N HIS A 183 26.23 6.26 -0.44
CA HIS A 183 26.94 7.53 -0.22
C HIS A 183 26.29 8.72 -0.95
N ARG A 184 24.95 8.73 -1.03
CA ARG A 184 24.16 9.83 -1.61
C ARG A 184 22.91 10.07 -0.76
N GLU A 185 22.40 11.32 -0.78
CA GLU A 185 21.18 11.66 -0.08
C GLU A 185 19.98 10.94 -0.71
N ILE A 186 19.13 10.33 0.13
CA ILE A 186 17.90 9.65 -0.28
C ILE A 186 16.70 10.41 0.28
N GLN A 187 15.79 10.78 -0.61
CA GLN A 187 14.62 11.56 -0.23
C GLN A 187 13.57 10.69 0.47
N VAL A 188 12.96 11.23 1.52
CA VAL A 188 11.82 10.61 2.19
C VAL A 188 10.56 11.34 1.76
N VAL A 189 9.64 10.60 1.12
CA VAL A 189 8.34 11.11 0.63
C VAL A 189 7.19 10.36 1.26
N LEU A 190 5.97 10.88 1.16
CA LEU A 190 4.78 10.15 1.58
C LEU A 190 4.39 9.08 0.55
N ASP A 191 3.63 8.09 1.02
CA ASP A 191 3.03 7.08 0.14
C ASP A 191 2.15 7.75 -0.94
N PRO A 192 2.07 7.19 -2.16
CA PRO A 192 1.25 7.75 -3.24
C PRO A 192 -0.19 8.07 -2.86
N VAL A 193 -0.79 7.39 -1.88
CA VAL A 193 -2.17 7.69 -1.45
C VAL A 193 -2.36 9.14 -0.98
N PHE A 194 -1.28 9.84 -0.61
CA PHE A 194 -1.30 11.26 -0.25
C PHE A 194 -1.15 12.21 -1.44
N LEU A 195 -0.89 11.71 -2.64
CA LEU A 195 -0.84 12.54 -3.86
C LEU A 195 -2.22 13.00 -4.30
N LEU A 196 -3.26 12.26 -3.96
CA LEU A 196 -4.65 12.59 -4.22
C LEU A 196 -5.31 13.22 -2.99
N ASP A 197 -6.20 14.17 -3.23
CA ASP A 197 -6.96 14.82 -2.18
C ASP A 197 -8.19 14.00 -1.74
N ARG A 198 -8.90 14.51 -0.71
CA ARG A 198 -10.11 13.86 -0.17
C ARG A 198 -11.22 13.72 -1.20
N ASP A 199 -11.39 14.72 -2.05
CA ASP A 199 -12.50 14.75 -3.01
C ASP A 199 -12.23 13.79 -4.17
N GLU A 200 -10.98 13.61 -4.55
CA GLU A 200 -10.58 12.58 -5.52
C GLU A 200 -10.85 11.18 -4.96
N TRP A 201 -10.51 10.91 -3.70
CA TRP A 201 -10.82 9.65 -3.05
C TRP A 201 -12.32 9.42 -2.88
N ARG A 202 -13.11 10.47 -2.58
CA ARG A 202 -14.59 10.39 -2.51
C ARG A 202 -15.20 10.00 -3.84
N LYS A 203 -14.72 10.55 -4.95
CA LYS A 203 -15.19 10.19 -6.30
C LYS A 203 -14.98 8.71 -6.61
N LEU A 204 -13.91 8.11 -6.11
CA LEU A 204 -13.61 6.69 -6.28
C LEU A 204 -14.41 5.82 -5.33
N SER A 205 -14.76 6.31 -4.15
CA SER A 205 -15.39 5.52 -3.08
C SER A 205 -16.76 5.00 -3.47
N ARG A 206 -17.15 3.86 -2.88
CA ARG A 206 -18.46 3.24 -3.10
C ARG A 206 -19.15 2.97 -1.76
N PRO A 207 -20.43 3.39 -1.61
CA PRO A 207 -21.19 3.19 -0.39
C PRO A 207 -21.35 1.71 -0.02
N VAL A 208 -21.32 1.45 1.30
CA VAL A 208 -21.59 0.14 1.90
C VAL A 208 -22.83 0.24 2.78
N SER A 209 -23.69 -0.76 2.74
CA SER A 209 -24.89 -0.81 3.57
C SER A 209 -24.53 -1.21 5.00
N VAL A 210 -24.27 -0.22 5.84
CA VAL A 210 -23.97 -0.34 7.27
C VAL A 210 -24.75 0.69 8.07
N ASP A 211 -24.82 0.52 9.39
CA ASP A 211 -25.43 1.53 10.26
C ASP A 211 -24.62 2.84 10.24
N SER A 212 -25.25 3.98 10.45
CA SER A 212 -24.61 5.31 10.36
C SER A 212 -23.57 5.59 11.45
N ASN A 213 -23.61 4.87 12.57
CA ASN A 213 -22.75 5.12 13.72
C ASN A 213 -21.96 3.85 14.03
N TYR A 214 -20.74 3.78 13.54
CA TYR A 214 -19.94 2.57 13.66
C TYR A 214 -18.44 2.84 13.86
N LEU A 215 -17.77 1.86 14.43
CA LEU A 215 -16.33 1.70 14.40
C LEU A 215 -15.96 0.74 13.26
N PHE A 216 -15.05 1.17 12.39
CA PHE A 216 -14.48 0.32 11.37
C PHE A 216 -13.23 -0.39 11.88
N LEU A 217 -13.29 -1.71 11.99
CA LEU A 217 -12.18 -2.56 12.44
C LEU A 217 -11.55 -3.26 11.25
N TYR A 218 -10.28 -2.95 10.99
CA TYR A 218 -9.54 -3.57 9.91
C TYR A 218 -8.24 -4.21 10.40
N PHE A 219 -8.15 -5.52 10.27
CA PHE A 219 -6.93 -6.27 10.54
C PHE A 219 -6.11 -6.49 9.26
N LEU A 220 -4.85 -6.07 9.27
CA LEU A 220 -3.85 -6.60 8.33
C LEU A 220 -3.32 -7.94 8.84
N GLN A 221 -3.16 -8.06 10.16
CA GLN A 221 -2.75 -9.25 10.88
C GLN A 221 -3.57 -9.36 12.16
N GLU A 222 -3.93 -10.59 12.56
CA GLU A 222 -4.64 -10.85 13.81
C GLU A 222 -3.94 -10.23 15.02
N ASN A 223 -4.71 -9.56 15.89
CA ASN A 223 -4.20 -8.87 17.06
C ASN A 223 -5.31 -8.76 18.11
N GLU A 224 -5.21 -9.56 19.20
CA GLU A 224 -6.19 -9.60 20.28
C GLU A 224 -6.33 -8.24 20.99
N LYS A 225 -5.20 -7.57 21.24
CA LYS A 225 -5.21 -6.25 21.90
C LYS A 225 -5.95 -5.20 21.06
N LEU A 226 -5.80 -5.24 19.74
CA LEU A 226 -6.53 -4.34 18.84
C LEU A 226 -8.04 -4.60 18.92
N LEU A 227 -8.44 -5.87 18.98
CA LEU A 227 -9.85 -6.26 19.16
C LEU A 227 -10.42 -5.79 20.50
N GLU A 228 -9.67 -5.95 21.59
CA GLU A 228 -10.07 -5.47 22.92
C GLU A 228 -10.25 -3.95 22.94
N CYS A 229 -9.31 -3.19 22.38
CA CYS A 229 -9.42 -1.75 22.26
C CYS A 229 -10.64 -1.32 21.43
N ALA A 230 -10.90 -2.00 20.30
CA ALA A 230 -12.06 -1.73 19.47
C ALA A 230 -13.37 -1.96 20.21
N LYS A 231 -13.50 -3.07 20.95
CA LYS A 231 -14.69 -3.39 21.75
C LYS A 231 -14.92 -2.38 22.86
N LYS A 232 -13.87 -2.06 23.63
CA LYS A 232 -13.95 -1.08 24.71
C LYS A 232 -14.39 0.29 24.20
N TYR A 233 -13.75 0.79 23.14
CA TYR A 233 -14.11 2.08 22.57
C TYR A 233 -15.54 2.08 22.01
N ALA A 234 -15.95 0.99 21.34
CA ALA A 234 -17.30 0.88 20.78
C ALA A 234 -18.37 0.86 21.88
N GLU A 235 -18.14 0.16 22.96
CA GLU A 235 -19.04 0.13 24.14
C GLU A 235 -19.18 1.51 24.77
N GLU A 236 -18.05 2.18 25.07
CA GLU A 236 -18.03 3.52 25.66
C GLU A 236 -18.76 4.58 24.81
N ASN A 237 -18.80 4.39 23.48
CA ASN A 237 -19.35 5.38 22.53
C ASN A 237 -20.67 4.92 21.85
N GLY A 238 -21.23 3.78 22.24
CA GLY A 238 -22.47 3.25 21.65
C GLY A 238 -22.36 2.90 20.17
N LEU A 239 -21.18 2.43 19.71
CA LEU A 239 -20.91 2.14 18.31
C LEU A 239 -21.09 0.66 17.98
N LYS A 240 -21.58 0.37 16.77
CA LYS A 240 -21.49 -0.97 16.19
C LYS A 240 -20.11 -1.18 15.58
N ILE A 241 -19.56 -2.40 15.66
CA ILE A 241 -18.28 -2.73 15.06
C ILE A 241 -18.53 -3.44 13.74
N TYR A 242 -18.04 -2.86 12.64
CA TYR A 242 -17.96 -3.51 11.34
C TYR A 242 -16.52 -3.91 11.04
N GLU A 243 -16.31 -5.20 10.75
CA GLU A 243 -15.00 -5.81 10.64
C GLU A 243 -14.71 -6.25 9.20
N VAL A 244 -13.51 -5.92 8.72
CA VAL A 244 -12.87 -6.55 7.56
C VAL A 244 -11.61 -7.26 8.04
N HIS A 245 -11.51 -8.55 7.73
CA HIS A 245 -10.43 -9.40 8.22
C HIS A 245 -9.82 -10.24 7.08
N PRO A 246 -8.50 -10.39 6.99
CA PRO A 246 -7.84 -11.13 5.91
C PRO A 246 -8.13 -12.65 5.94
N THR A 247 -8.45 -13.18 7.12
CA THR A 247 -8.76 -14.61 7.29
C THR A 247 -10.27 -14.84 7.27
N LEU A 248 -10.77 -15.53 6.26
CA LEU A 248 -12.20 -15.77 6.07
C LEU A 248 -12.87 -16.62 7.17
N ALA A 249 -12.11 -17.45 7.87
CA ALA A 249 -12.64 -18.32 8.93
C ALA A 249 -12.82 -17.62 10.27
N THR A 250 -12.06 -16.54 10.53
CA THR A 250 -12.10 -15.82 11.81
C THR A 250 -13.41 -15.06 11.96
N ARG A 251 -14.00 -15.15 13.13
CA ARG A 251 -15.21 -14.43 13.55
C ARG A 251 -15.02 -13.93 14.97
N HIS A 252 -15.22 -12.65 15.18
CA HIS A 252 -15.13 -12.05 16.51
C HIS A 252 -16.53 -11.75 17.06
N ASN A 253 -16.82 -12.26 18.27
CA ASN A 253 -18.09 -11.98 18.94
C ASN A 253 -18.27 -10.47 19.15
N GLY A 254 -19.46 -9.96 18.83
CA GLY A 254 -19.78 -8.54 18.92
C GLY A 254 -19.35 -7.72 17.68
N CYS A 255 -18.67 -8.32 16.67
CA CYS A 255 -18.31 -7.66 15.43
C CYS A 255 -19.18 -8.17 14.27
N LYS A 256 -19.68 -7.25 13.45
CA LYS A 256 -20.36 -7.57 12.20
C LYS A 256 -19.32 -7.65 11.08
N ARG A 257 -19.07 -8.85 10.60
CA ARG A 257 -18.14 -9.03 9.49
C ARG A 257 -18.73 -8.60 8.17
N LEU A 258 -17.96 -7.80 7.43
CA LEU A 258 -18.21 -7.46 6.04
C LEU A 258 -17.45 -8.43 5.13
N GLU A 259 -18.15 -8.94 4.12
CA GLU A 259 -17.59 -9.83 3.09
C GLU A 259 -17.61 -9.11 1.74
N ASN A 260 -16.70 -9.47 0.84
CA ASN A 260 -16.59 -8.90 -0.52
C ASN A 260 -16.42 -7.36 -0.54
N VAL A 261 -15.71 -6.83 0.44
CA VAL A 261 -15.31 -5.42 0.47
C VAL A 261 -14.16 -5.23 -0.52
N GLY A 262 -14.35 -4.38 -1.51
CA GLY A 262 -13.30 -4.00 -2.46
C GLY A 262 -12.56 -2.72 -2.04
N PRO A 263 -11.57 -2.26 -2.84
CA PRO A 263 -10.83 -1.03 -2.53
C PRO A 263 -11.71 0.21 -2.46
N LYS A 264 -12.75 0.32 -3.28
CA LYS A 264 -13.68 1.46 -3.29
C LYS A 264 -14.54 1.52 -2.02
N GLU A 265 -15.04 0.37 -1.57
CA GLU A 265 -15.80 0.21 -0.34
C GLU A 265 -14.93 0.42 0.91
N PHE A 266 -13.67 0.01 0.84
CA PHE A 266 -12.70 0.22 1.93
C PHE A 266 -12.48 1.71 2.22
N ILE A 267 -12.32 2.53 1.18
CA ILE A 267 -12.22 3.99 1.31
C ILE A 267 -13.47 4.54 2.00
N TRP A 268 -14.65 4.14 1.52
CA TRP A 268 -15.93 4.61 2.04
C TRP A 268 -16.10 4.24 3.53
N LEU A 269 -15.73 3.01 3.92
CA LEU A 269 -15.83 2.54 5.31
C LEU A 269 -14.92 3.34 6.25
N ILE A 270 -13.73 3.73 5.81
CA ILE A 270 -12.84 4.58 6.60
C ILE A 270 -13.44 5.99 6.72
N GLU A 271 -13.87 6.58 5.61
CA GLU A 271 -14.38 7.94 5.60
C GLU A 271 -15.63 8.12 6.47
N ASN A 272 -16.57 7.19 6.40
CA ASN A 272 -17.87 7.31 7.07
C ASN A 272 -17.91 6.71 8.48
N GLY A 273 -16.88 5.96 8.90
CA GLY A 273 -16.78 5.46 10.26
C GLY A 273 -16.59 6.57 11.30
N SER A 274 -17.18 6.41 12.47
CA SER A 274 -16.97 7.31 13.62
C SER A 274 -15.56 7.19 14.19
N CYS A 275 -14.97 6.00 14.09
CA CYS A 275 -13.61 5.69 14.48
C CYS A 275 -13.07 4.55 13.61
N VAL A 276 -11.78 4.57 13.33
CA VAL A 276 -11.05 3.48 12.66
C VAL A 276 -10.16 2.79 13.68
N CYS A 277 -10.20 1.46 13.70
CA CYS A 277 -9.33 0.64 14.54
C CYS A 277 -8.53 -0.31 13.65
N THR A 278 -7.18 -0.19 13.63
CA THR A 278 -6.37 -0.92 12.67
C THR A 278 -4.91 -1.11 13.08
N ASN A 279 -4.26 -2.11 12.47
CA ASN A 279 -2.80 -2.30 12.47
C ASN A 279 -2.20 -2.19 11.06
N SER A 280 -2.95 -1.59 10.12
CA SER A 280 -2.53 -1.42 8.73
C SER A 280 -1.96 -0.03 8.48
N PHE A 281 -0.84 0.04 7.78
CA PHE A 281 -0.27 1.31 7.32
C PHE A 281 -1.27 2.11 6.47
N HIS A 282 -1.87 1.49 5.46
CA HIS A 282 -2.76 2.22 4.55
C HIS A 282 -4.09 2.62 5.19
N ALA A 283 -4.64 1.80 6.11
CA ALA A 283 -5.80 2.25 6.87
C ALA A 283 -5.47 3.45 7.77
N THR A 284 -4.25 3.49 8.35
CA THR A 284 -3.74 4.66 9.08
C THR A 284 -3.58 5.86 8.15
N ALA A 285 -3.00 5.69 6.95
CA ALA A 285 -2.85 6.75 5.96
C ALA A 285 -4.19 7.34 5.53
N PHE A 286 -5.18 6.50 5.19
CA PHE A 286 -6.53 6.97 4.87
C PHE A 286 -7.24 7.62 6.06
N SER A 287 -7.02 7.12 7.28
CA SER A 287 -7.53 7.77 8.50
C SER A 287 -6.94 9.17 8.67
N THR A 288 -5.68 9.37 8.29
CA THR A 288 -5.02 10.69 8.25
C THR A 288 -5.64 11.57 7.16
N ILE A 289 -5.76 11.07 5.93
CA ILE A 289 -6.38 11.81 4.81
C ILE A 289 -7.79 12.28 5.17
N PHE A 290 -8.64 11.40 5.73
CA PHE A 290 -10.02 11.70 6.10
C PHE A 290 -10.20 12.29 7.50
N ARG A 291 -9.10 12.56 8.24
CA ARG A 291 -9.09 13.15 9.59
C ARG A 291 -9.99 12.38 10.57
N LYS A 292 -9.79 11.09 10.66
CA LYS A 292 -10.62 10.21 11.50
C LYS A 292 -10.06 10.09 12.93
N LYS A 293 -10.92 9.73 13.86
CA LYS A 293 -10.47 9.14 15.12
C LYS A 293 -9.87 7.78 14.84
N LEU A 294 -8.69 7.51 15.38
CA LEU A 294 -7.90 6.33 15.07
C LEU A 294 -7.43 5.63 16.33
N ILE A 295 -7.70 4.34 16.41
CA ILE A 295 -7.05 3.42 17.35
C ILE A 295 -6.06 2.61 16.53
N HIS A 296 -4.76 2.77 16.83
CA HIS A 296 -3.72 2.11 16.06
C HIS A 296 -2.77 1.34 16.98
N ILE A 297 -2.62 0.05 16.70
CA ILE A 297 -1.59 -0.79 17.32
C ILE A 297 -0.66 -1.25 16.19
N PRO A 298 0.59 -0.80 16.18
CA PRO A 298 1.53 -1.12 15.11
C PRO A 298 1.71 -2.63 14.91
N ASN A 299 1.95 -3.04 13.67
CA ASN A 299 2.31 -4.41 13.36
C ASN A 299 3.69 -4.72 13.96
N SER A 300 3.83 -5.87 14.62
CA SER A 300 5.06 -6.29 15.29
C SER A 300 6.27 -6.44 14.35
N LYS A 301 6.04 -6.67 13.06
CA LYS A 301 7.13 -6.87 12.07
C LYS A 301 7.76 -5.57 11.58
N SER A 302 7.02 -4.47 11.57
CA SER A 302 7.49 -3.17 11.04
C SER A 302 6.73 -2.02 11.71
N PRO A 303 6.87 -1.84 13.04
CA PRO A 303 6.10 -0.85 13.79
C PRO A 303 6.40 0.58 13.35
N GLU A 304 7.65 0.87 12.97
CA GLU A 304 8.11 2.20 12.57
C GLU A 304 7.42 2.75 11.33
N ARG A 305 6.85 1.91 10.47
CA ARG A 305 6.20 2.35 9.23
C ARG A 305 5.00 3.28 9.48
N THR A 306 4.21 2.97 10.50
CA THR A 306 3.03 3.76 10.87
C THR A 306 3.36 4.85 11.87
N THR A 307 4.22 4.56 12.86
CA THR A 307 4.62 5.57 13.85
C THR A 307 5.37 6.71 13.19
N SER A 308 6.33 6.44 12.30
CA SER A 308 7.04 7.48 11.56
C SER A 308 6.13 8.33 10.66
N LEU A 309 5.07 7.73 10.08
CA LEU A 309 4.07 8.49 9.34
C LEU A 309 3.38 9.50 10.25
N LEU A 310 2.79 9.03 11.37
CA LEU A 310 2.04 9.87 12.29
C LEU A 310 2.90 11.00 12.88
N GLU A 311 4.13 10.68 13.28
CA GLU A 311 5.12 11.66 13.76
C GLU A 311 5.44 12.73 12.71
N ARG A 312 5.73 12.34 11.48
CA ARG A 312 6.07 13.26 10.38
C ARG A 312 4.92 14.24 10.07
N VAL A 313 3.69 13.76 10.13
CA VAL A 313 2.52 14.59 9.84
C VAL A 313 1.98 15.31 11.10
N GLY A 314 2.69 15.24 12.23
CA GLY A 314 2.37 15.97 13.45
C GLY A 314 1.15 15.43 14.20
N ILE A 315 0.85 14.14 14.08
CA ILE A 315 -0.26 13.51 14.77
C ILE A 315 0.25 12.83 16.05
N GLU A 316 -0.18 13.35 17.19
CA GLU A 316 0.27 12.90 18.51
C GLU A 316 -0.68 11.88 19.14
N LEU A 317 -0.08 10.93 19.88
CA LEU A 317 -0.81 9.98 20.70
C LEU A 317 -1.51 10.70 21.86
N LYS A 318 -2.81 10.44 22.06
CA LYS A 318 -3.54 10.90 23.24
C LYS A 318 -3.23 9.98 24.41
N THR A 319 -2.71 10.55 25.50
CA THR A 319 -2.25 9.82 26.67
C THR A 319 -3.33 9.63 27.75
N ASP A 320 -4.50 10.24 27.57
CA ASP A 320 -5.66 10.15 28.46
C ASP A 320 -6.50 8.88 28.28
N LYS A 321 -6.15 8.05 27.29
CA LYS A 321 -6.81 6.76 27.01
C LYS A 321 -5.95 5.58 27.46
N GLU A 322 -6.62 4.50 27.88
CA GLU A 322 -5.95 3.25 28.25
C GLU A 322 -5.42 2.45 27.03
N PHE A 323 -5.69 2.94 25.82
CA PHE A 323 -5.26 2.35 24.55
C PHE A 323 -4.72 3.43 23.60
N PRO A 324 -3.86 3.06 22.62
CA PRO A 324 -3.31 4.00 21.65
C PRO A 324 -4.42 4.65 20.81
N PHE A 325 -4.71 5.91 21.08
CA PHE A 325 -5.78 6.68 20.45
C PHE A 325 -5.24 7.99 19.90
N TYR A 326 -5.66 8.32 18.67
CA TYR A 326 -5.31 9.53 17.97
C TYR A 326 -6.59 10.23 17.51
N ASP A 327 -6.80 11.46 17.88
CA ASP A 327 -7.91 12.27 17.37
C ASP A 327 -7.42 13.18 16.25
N ILE A 328 -7.34 12.62 15.03
CA ILE A 328 -6.82 13.34 13.86
C ILE A 328 -7.77 14.46 13.43
N SER A 329 -9.05 14.40 13.82
CA SER A 329 -10.03 15.44 13.50
C SER A 329 -9.70 16.80 14.13
N LEU A 330 -8.92 16.79 15.21
CA LEU A 330 -8.49 17.97 15.96
C LEU A 330 -7.08 18.46 15.60
N CYS A 331 -6.34 17.70 14.77
CA CYS A 331 -4.97 18.06 14.42
C CYS A 331 -4.94 19.18 13.38
N ASP A 332 -3.90 20.00 13.42
CA ASP A 332 -3.56 20.95 12.37
C ASP A 332 -3.01 20.20 11.13
N ASP A 333 -3.41 20.63 9.95
CA ASP A 333 -2.95 20.04 8.68
C ASP A 333 -1.62 20.62 8.18
N THR A 334 -0.98 21.54 8.89
CA THR A 334 0.23 22.25 8.44
C THR A 334 1.35 21.26 8.07
N ASN A 335 1.70 20.37 8.97
CA ASN A 335 2.76 19.38 8.73
C ASN A 335 2.37 18.37 7.63
N LEU A 336 1.10 17.92 7.62
CA LEU A 336 0.61 17.02 6.59
C LEU A 336 0.70 17.68 5.21
N ASN A 337 0.23 18.91 5.08
CA ASN A 337 0.28 19.66 3.81
C ASN A 337 1.74 19.91 3.37
N PHE A 338 2.64 20.25 4.30
CA PHE A 338 4.06 20.39 4.00
C PHE A 338 4.67 19.11 3.44
N GLU A 339 4.41 17.97 4.07
CA GLU A 339 4.93 16.67 3.62
C GLU A 339 4.29 16.22 2.29
N ILE A 340 3.01 16.53 2.04
CA ILE A 340 2.35 16.28 0.76
C ILE A 340 3.03 17.11 -0.35
N GLU A 341 3.18 18.41 -0.14
CA GLU A 341 3.81 19.33 -1.12
C GLU A 341 5.27 18.95 -1.41
N LYS A 342 6.03 18.57 -0.37
CA LYS A 342 7.39 18.04 -0.54
C LYS A 342 7.41 16.80 -1.42
N SER A 343 6.45 15.89 -1.22
CA SER A 343 6.35 14.63 -1.95
C SER A 343 5.95 14.85 -3.42
N LYS A 344 5.01 15.76 -3.67
CA LYS A 344 4.63 16.20 -5.02
C LYS A 344 5.81 16.87 -5.73
N LYS A 345 6.45 17.84 -5.11
CA LYS A 345 7.63 18.54 -5.68
C LYS A 345 8.76 17.58 -6.07
N PHE A 346 9.00 16.53 -5.26
CA PHE A 346 10.00 15.53 -5.63
C PHE A 346 9.61 14.85 -6.95
N LEU A 347 8.36 14.40 -7.07
CA LEU A 347 7.91 13.68 -8.27
C LEU A 347 7.90 14.61 -9.49
N ASP A 348 7.38 15.82 -9.35
CA ASP A 348 7.30 16.82 -10.43
C ASP A 348 8.69 17.19 -10.94
N ALA A 349 9.63 17.50 -10.04
CA ALA A 349 11.01 17.85 -10.42
C ALA A 349 11.72 16.71 -11.20
N VAL A 350 11.45 15.46 -10.83
CA VAL A 350 12.02 14.31 -11.54
C VAL A 350 11.37 14.12 -12.91
N MET A 351 10.09 14.45 -13.05
CA MET A 351 9.36 14.33 -14.31
C MET A 351 9.62 15.53 -15.25
N GLU A 352 9.72 16.76 -14.71
CA GLU A 352 10.00 17.97 -15.49
C GLU A 352 11.43 18.03 -16.05
N SER A 353 12.41 17.49 -15.34
CA SER A 353 13.81 17.45 -15.81
C SER A 353 13.95 16.79 -17.20
N GLU A 354 12.89 16.21 -17.72
CA GLU A 354 12.80 15.55 -19.02
C GLU A 354 12.14 16.39 -20.12
N GLN A 355 11.31 17.38 -19.79
CA GLN A 355 10.69 18.23 -20.80
C GLN A 355 11.68 19.28 -21.37
N TYR A 356 12.81 19.52 -20.67
CA TYR A 356 13.80 20.54 -21.03
C TYR A 356 15.20 19.98 -21.30
N GLY A 357 15.39 18.66 -21.32
CA GLY A 357 16.66 17.96 -21.55
C GLY A 357 16.78 17.38 -22.95
N ASN A 358 16.60 18.20 -23.98
CA ASN A 358 17.00 17.92 -25.37
C ASN A 358 18.04 18.93 -25.85
#